data_858dab828a592442aebf63846ddf6c41
#
_entry.id   858dab828a592442aebf63846ddf6c41
#
_cell.length_a   1.000
_cell.length_b   1.000
_cell.length_c   1.000
_cell.angle_alpha   90.00
_cell.angle_beta   90.00
_cell.angle_gamma   90.00
#
_symmetry.space_group_name_H-M   'P 1'
#
loop_
_entity.id
_entity.type
_entity.pdbx_description
1 polymer ?
#
loop_
_entity_poly.entity_id
_entity_poly.type
_entity_poly.pdbx_seq_one_letter_code
_entity_poly.pdbx_strand_id
1 'polypeptide(L)'
;MYVCEGVCVWEGVCGVVLKTSCKAELYDSPIVVDEGHTIKQDMVFDDSQMYLYAMSDRKVAKFPVQNCSKFTTCRVCLLSNDPYCGWCVFGNTCSLKIECYNPTPIRWLYANAPEQEDRCIEILNAPPPMFHVSQNITLNLTIKDLPRDDNISYNCVFSFPNGDQILSPAVQWSFGIECRNPNVENLTLDFYSSLGFINISLGVLSIETEQLIVSTPYLIYNCSSFTNCTRCVDNVYWCVWCLTENKCQYKTDQCSGEKVKSRKDTYQQTYAKYIEG
;
A
#
# COMPACT_ATOMS: atom_id res chain seq x y z
N MET A 1 15.09 -12.27 -24.11
CA MET A 1 15.73 -11.16 -23.42
C MET A 1 17.16 -11.59 -23.15
N TYR A 2 18.13 -10.89 -23.67
CA TYR A 2 19.54 -11.25 -23.51
C TYR A 2 20.12 -10.31 -22.47
N VAL A 3 20.45 -10.84 -21.30
CA VAL A 3 21.30 -10.13 -20.33
C VAL A 3 22.68 -10.13 -20.95
N CYS A 4 23.23 -8.97 -21.24
CA CYS A 4 24.60 -8.89 -21.68
C CYS A 4 25.53 -8.84 -20.49
N GLU A 5 26.63 -9.53 -20.64
CA GLU A 5 27.81 -9.57 -19.79
C GLU A 5 28.05 -8.20 -19.13
N GLY A 6 28.39 -8.20 -17.85
CA GLY A 6 28.70 -6.99 -17.12
C GLY A 6 29.77 -6.19 -17.83
N VAL A 7 29.55 -4.89 -17.97
CA VAL A 7 30.53 -3.99 -18.56
C VAL A 7 31.31 -3.34 -17.43
N CYS A 8 32.59 -3.62 -17.36
CA CYS A 8 33.48 -2.89 -16.48
C CYS A 8 34.16 -1.74 -17.26
N VAL A 9 34.11 -0.57 -16.70
CA VAL A 9 34.73 0.64 -17.24
C VAL A 9 36.13 0.81 -16.62
N TRP A 10 37.00 1.48 -17.31
CA TRP A 10 38.30 1.89 -16.77
C TRP A 10 38.11 2.60 -15.42
N GLU A 11 38.94 2.30 -14.42
CA GLU A 11 38.93 2.84 -13.05
C GLU A 11 38.26 1.98 -11.97
N GLY A 12 38.09 0.67 -12.19
CA GLY A 12 37.68 -0.23 -11.11
C GLY A 12 36.19 -0.27 -10.82
N VAL A 13 35.36 0.25 -11.72
CA VAL A 13 33.90 0.29 -11.59
C VAL A 13 33.25 -0.70 -12.56
N CYS A 14 32.39 -1.55 -12.05
CA CYS A 14 31.59 -2.49 -12.83
C CYS A 14 30.09 -2.17 -12.70
N GLY A 15 29.36 -2.37 -13.81
CA GLY A 15 27.91 -2.25 -13.83
C GLY A 15 27.27 -3.41 -14.59
N VAL A 16 26.07 -3.78 -14.21
CA VAL A 16 25.25 -4.75 -14.93
C VAL A 16 24.36 -4.03 -15.92
N VAL A 17 24.36 -4.48 -17.17
CA VAL A 17 23.79 -3.75 -18.28
C VAL A 17 22.76 -4.58 -19.01
N LEU A 18 21.61 -3.96 -19.32
CA LEU A 18 20.61 -4.50 -20.24
C LEU A 18 20.99 -4.13 -21.68
N LYS A 19 20.98 -5.12 -22.56
CA LYS A 19 21.06 -4.86 -24.01
C LYS A 19 19.68 -4.94 -24.62
N THR A 20 19.09 -3.79 -24.87
CA THR A 20 17.90 -3.65 -25.69
C THR A 20 18.30 -3.12 -27.06
N SER A 21 18.13 -3.92 -28.12
CA SER A 21 18.53 -3.58 -29.51
C SER A 21 20.02 -3.23 -29.64
N CYS A 22 20.44 -2.03 -29.81
CA CYS A 22 21.83 -1.62 -29.94
C CYS A 22 22.32 -0.68 -28.83
N LYS A 23 21.57 -0.56 -27.73
CA LYS A 23 21.95 0.29 -26.59
C LYS A 23 22.13 -0.55 -25.35
N ALA A 24 23.17 -0.25 -24.58
CA ALA A 24 23.41 -0.81 -23.26
C ALA A 24 23.00 0.24 -22.23
N GLU A 25 22.11 -0.11 -21.32
CA GLU A 25 21.62 0.78 -20.26
C GLU A 25 21.91 0.17 -18.90
N LEU A 26 22.47 0.97 -17.99
CA LEU A 26 22.66 0.56 -16.60
C LEU A 26 21.30 0.54 -15.90
N TYR A 27 20.97 -0.55 -15.24
CA TYR A 27 19.75 -0.66 -14.45
C TYR A 27 19.99 -0.57 -12.94
N ASP A 28 21.26 -0.57 -12.51
CA ASP A 28 21.65 -0.30 -11.12
C ASP A 28 22.87 0.61 -11.05
N SER A 29 23.17 1.10 -9.85
CA SER A 29 24.35 1.92 -9.57
C SER A 29 25.63 1.14 -9.84
N PRO A 30 26.66 1.75 -10.44
CA PRO A 30 27.95 1.11 -10.64
C PRO A 30 28.55 0.63 -9.33
N ILE A 31 29.16 -0.54 -9.33
CA ILE A 31 29.82 -1.15 -8.16
C ILE A 31 31.31 -0.93 -8.28
N VAL A 32 31.90 -0.35 -7.24
CA VAL A 32 33.36 -0.21 -7.14
C VAL A 32 33.95 -1.52 -6.66
N VAL A 33 34.69 -2.21 -7.52
CA VAL A 33 35.35 -3.49 -7.21
C VAL A 33 36.70 -3.23 -6.54
N ASP A 34 37.54 -2.37 -7.12
CA ASP A 34 38.86 -2.03 -6.61
C ASP A 34 39.27 -0.63 -7.09
N GLU A 35 39.12 0.37 -6.21
CA GLU A 35 39.37 1.77 -6.55
C GLU A 35 40.80 2.01 -7.06
N GLY A 36 40.91 2.70 -8.20
CA GLY A 36 42.20 3.02 -8.84
C GLY A 36 42.91 1.84 -9.50
N HIS A 37 42.27 0.67 -9.64
CA HIS A 37 42.85 -0.51 -10.27
C HIS A 37 42.01 -0.99 -11.46
N THR A 38 42.71 -1.45 -12.50
CA THR A 38 42.07 -1.97 -13.70
C THR A 38 41.36 -3.29 -13.43
N ILE A 39 40.10 -3.39 -13.88
CA ILE A 39 39.32 -4.62 -13.84
C ILE A 39 39.72 -5.51 -15.01
N LYS A 40 39.93 -6.79 -14.76
CA LYS A 40 40.17 -7.80 -15.79
C LYS A 40 38.93 -7.98 -16.67
N GLN A 41 39.15 -8.33 -17.92
CA GLN A 41 38.06 -8.48 -18.89
C GLN A 41 37.18 -9.70 -18.62
N ASP A 42 37.73 -10.72 -17.96
CA ASP A 42 37.04 -11.97 -17.69
C ASP A 42 36.14 -11.78 -16.46
N MET A 43 34.84 -11.84 -16.68
CA MET A 43 33.81 -11.92 -15.64
C MET A 43 33.05 -13.22 -15.78
N VAL A 44 32.73 -13.87 -14.65
CA VAL A 44 32.08 -15.16 -14.62
C VAL A 44 30.88 -15.14 -13.69
N PHE A 45 29.77 -15.65 -14.18
CA PHE A 45 28.60 -15.92 -13.32
C PHE A 45 28.89 -17.14 -12.44
N ASP A 46 28.31 -17.17 -11.27
CA ASP A 46 28.23 -18.41 -10.49
C ASP A 46 27.24 -19.41 -11.13
N ASP A 47 27.23 -20.65 -10.64
CA ASP A 47 26.34 -21.70 -11.16
C ASP A 47 24.84 -21.34 -11.08
N SER A 48 24.46 -20.50 -10.13
CA SER A 48 23.08 -20.02 -9.97
C SER A 48 22.72 -18.91 -10.94
N GLN A 49 23.68 -18.27 -11.61
CA GLN A 49 23.56 -17.05 -12.41
C GLN A 49 23.00 -15.84 -11.64
N MET A 50 23.05 -15.90 -10.31
CA MET A 50 22.56 -14.83 -9.44
C MET A 50 23.67 -13.92 -8.95
N TYR A 51 24.92 -14.33 -9.11
CA TYR A 51 26.11 -13.57 -8.72
C TYR A 51 27.11 -13.51 -9.87
N LEU A 52 27.78 -12.36 -9.95
CA LEU A 52 28.86 -12.12 -10.90
C LEU A 52 30.19 -11.97 -10.15
N TYR A 53 31.23 -12.62 -10.63
CA TYR A 53 32.59 -12.41 -10.15
C TYR A 53 33.34 -11.49 -11.11
N ALA A 54 33.96 -10.44 -10.57
CA ALA A 54 34.89 -9.57 -11.27
C ALA A 54 36.24 -9.54 -10.52
N MET A 55 37.31 -9.35 -11.26
CA MET A 55 38.67 -9.36 -10.72
C MET A 55 39.43 -8.12 -11.09
N SER A 56 40.24 -7.61 -10.17
CA SER A 56 41.37 -6.73 -10.43
C SER A 56 42.68 -7.52 -10.34
N ASP A 57 43.80 -6.82 -10.40
CA ASP A 57 45.12 -7.45 -10.13
C ASP A 57 45.28 -7.86 -8.67
N ARG A 58 44.45 -7.38 -7.74
CA ARG A 58 44.59 -7.57 -6.31
C ARG A 58 43.36 -8.15 -5.62
N LYS A 59 42.19 -8.09 -6.23
CA LYS A 59 40.94 -8.49 -5.61
C LYS A 59 40.06 -9.31 -6.54
N VAL A 60 39.31 -10.20 -5.95
CA VAL A 60 38.15 -10.85 -6.56
C VAL A 60 36.93 -10.39 -5.79
N ALA A 61 35.95 -9.84 -6.49
CA ALA A 61 34.69 -9.40 -5.90
C ALA A 61 33.56 -10.27 -6.41
N LYS A 62 32.67 -10.66 -5.52
CA LYS A 62 31.39 -11.31 -5.82
C LYS A 62 30.29 -10.30 -5.51
N PHE A 63 29.41 -10.05 -6.46
CA PHE A 63 28.26 -9.18 -6.26
C PHE A 63 27.00 -9.74 -6.92
N PRO A 64 25.82 -9.48 -6.35
CA PRO A 64 24.56 -9.94 -6.92
C PRO A 64 24.25 -9.21 -8.23
N VAL A 65 23.65 -9.92 -9.18
CA VAL A 65 23.21 -9.33 -10.46
C VAL A 65 21.91 -8.56 -10.34
N GLN A 66 21.26 -8.63 -9.21
CA GLN A 66 19.99 -7.96 -8.92
C GLN A 66 19.96 -7.47 -7.45
N ASN A 67 19.10 -6.50 -7.20
CA ASN A 67 18.86 -5.98 -5.85
C ASN A 67 17.39 -5.57 -5.71
N CYS A 68 16.47 -6.52 -5.93
CA CYS A 68 15.03 -6.26 -5.94
C CYS A 68 14.53 -5.69 -4.61
N SER A 69 15.08 -6.19 -3.50
CA SER A 69 14.64 -5.80 -2.15
C SER A 69 14.85 -4.31 -1.80
N LYS A 70 15.66 -3.58 -2.56
CA LYS A 70 15.82 -2.14 -2.37
C LYS A 70 14.60 -1.34 -2.83
N PHE A 71 13.75 -1.92 -3.67
CA PHE A 71 12.55 -1.28 -4.19
C PHE A 71 11.35 -1.59 -3.31
N THR A 72 10.97 -0.65 -2.47
CA THR A 72 9.98 -0.84 -1.41
C THR A 72 8.53 -0.61 -1.82
N THR A 73 8.29 -0.10 -3.03
CA THR A 73 6.94 0.13 -3.55
C THR A 73 6.77 -0.48 -4.93
N CYS A 74 5.55 -0.88 -5.27
CA CYS A 74 5.22 -1.46 -6.56
C CYS A 74 5.71 -0.58 -7.72
N ARG A 75 5.39 0.70 -7.70
CA ARG A 75 5.76 1.62 -8.77
C ARG A 75 7.28 1.74 -8.95
N VAL A 76 8.02 1.87 -7.85
CA VAL A 76 9.50 1.95 -7.91
C VAL A 76 10.11 0.64 -8.38
N CYS A 77 9.53 -0.50 -7.99
CA CYS A 77 9.94 -1.81 -8.47
C CYS A 77 9.74 -1.96 -9.98
N LEU A 78 8.56 -1.60 -10.49
CA LEU A 78 8.25 -1.73 -11.92
C LEU A 78 9.04 -0.77 -12.80
N LEU A 79 9.42 0.40 -12.27
CA LEU A 79 10.26 1.40 -12.93
C LEU A 79 11.76 1.15 -12.82
N SER A 80 12.18 0.13 -12.07
CA SER A 80 13.62 -0.11 -11.81
C SER A 80 14.41 -0.48 -13.06
N ASN A 81 13.75 -0.95 -14.11
CA ASN A 81 14.37 -1.54 -15.29
C ASN A 81 15.28 -2.75 -15.01
N ASP A 82 15.29 -3.26 -13.78
CA ASP A 82 16.04 -4.47 -13.44
C ASP A 82 15.36 -5.71 -14.04
N PRO A 83 16.04 -6.45 -14.93
CA PRO A 83 15.43 -7.56 -15.68
C PRO A 83 15.11 -8.78 -14.81
N TYR A 84 15.63 -8.85 -13.62
CA TYR A 84 15.38 -9.94 -12.68
C TYR A 84 14.22 -9.67 -11.75
N CYS A 85 13.86 -8.38 -11.58
CA CYS A 85 12.90 -7.93 -10.59
C CYS A 85 11.47 -7.88 -11.13
N GLY A 86 10.53 -8.04 -10.22
CA GLY A 86 9.12 -7.84 -10.45
C GLY A 86 8.38 -7.67 -9.13
N TRP A 87 7.20 -7.10 -9.20
CA TRP A 87 6.36 -6.91 -8.04
C TRP A 87 5.53 -8.16 -7.75
N CYS A 88 5.79 -8.80 -6.61
CA CYS A 88 4.98 -9.89 -6.11
C CYS A 88 3.75 -9.33 -5.41
N VAL A 89 2.60 -9.40 -6.09
CA VAL A 89 1.35 -8.75 -5.67
C VAL A 89 0.89 -9.22 -4.30
N PHE A 90 0.84 -10.54 -4.08
CA PHE A 90 0.39 -11.11 -2.80
C PHE A 90 1.45 -11.13 -1.71
N GLY A 91 2.71 -10.90 -2.05
CA GLY A 91 3.79 -10.69 -1.10
C GLY A 91 4.01 -9.22 -0.77
N ASN A 92 3.38 -8.32 -1.54
CA ASN A 92 3.54 -6.86 -1.45
C ASN A 92 5.02 -6.45 -1.40
N THR A 93 5.83 -7.07 -2.26
CA THR A 93 7.28 -6.89 -2.27
C THR A 93 7.86 -6.99 -3.68
N CYS A 94 8.94 -6.26 -3.93
CA CYS A 94 9.76 -6.44 -5.12
C CYS A 94 10.67 -7.65 -4.93
N SER A 95 10.59 -8.63 -5.81
CA SER A 95 11.29 -9.91 -5.67
C SER A 95 11.69 -10.52 -7.00
N LEU A 96 12.47 -11.57 -6.94
CA LEU A 96 12.63 -12.49 -8.05
C LEU A 96 11.33 -13.26 -8.30
N LYS A 97 11.10 -13.67 -9.54
CA LYS A 97 9.91 -14.45 -9.89
C LYS A 97 9.80 -15.76 -9.09
N ILE A 98 10.92 -16.42 -8.82
CA ILE A 98 10.97 -17.67 -8.08
C ILE A 98 10.63 -17.51 -6.59
N GLU A 99 10.82 -16.33 -6.05
CA GLU A 99 10.53 -16.01 -4.64
C GLU A 99 9.06 -15.64 -4.43
N CYS A 100 8.35 -15.31 -5.51
CA CYS A 100 6.94 -14.96 -5.43
C CYS A 100 6.06 -16.21 -5.38
N TYR A 101 5.12 -16.23 -4.45
CA TYR A 101 4.18 -17.33 -4.31
C TYR A 101 3.28 -17.47 -5.56
N ASN A 102 3.31 -18.64 -6.20
CA ASN A 102 2.53 -18.97 -7.40
C ASN A 102 2.54 -17.85 -8.48
N PRO A 103 3.70 -17.55 -9.10
CA PRO A 103 3.92 -16.35 -9.90
C PRO A 103 3.26 -16.43 -11.29
N THR A 104 1.99 -16.12 -11.36
CA THR A 104 1.24 -15.91 -12.62
C THR A 104 1.39 -14.45 -13.10
N PRO A 105 1.01 -14.10 -14.34
CA PRO A 105 1.08 -12.72 -14.84
C PRO A 105 0.26 -11.69 -14.06
N ILE A 106 -0.73 -12.13 -13.26
CA ILE A 106 -1.52 -11.27 -12.37
C ILE A 106 -0.98 -11.22 -10.95
N ARG A 107 -0.07 -12.13 -10.58
CA ARG A 107 0.50 -12.25 -9.24
C ARG A 107 1.94 -11.74 -9.17
N TRP A 108 2.66 -11.79 -10.27
CA TRP A 108 4.01 -11.26 -10.39
C TRP A 108 4.11 -10.37 -11.62
N LEU A 109 4.24 -9.07 -11.38
CA LEU A 109 4.32 -8.03 -12.40
C LEU A 109 5.79 -7.78 -12.74
N TYR A 110 6.14 -8.02 -13.99
CA TYR A 110 7.51 -7.88 -14.45
C TYR A 110 7.95 -6.41 -14.56
N ALA A 111 9.12 -6.07 -14.03
CA ALA A 111 9.59 -4.70 -13.90
C ALA A 111 9.90 -4.00 -15.23
N ASN A 112 10.13 -4.69 -16.30
CA ASN A 112 10.59 -4.07 -17.56
C ASN A 112 9.56 -4.17 -18.69
N ALA A 113 8.28 -4.21 -18.38
CA ALA A 113 7.21 -4.23 -19.38
C ALA A 113 6.51 -2.87 -19.42
N PRO A 114 6.57 -2.14 -20.54
CA PRO A 114 6.08 -0.76 -20.66
C PRO A 114 4.60 -0.56 -20.29
N GLU A 115 3.80 -1.62 -20.35
CA GLU A 115 2.37 -1.58 -20.03
C GLU A 115 2.05 -1.90 -18.57
N GLN A 116 3.05 -2.22 -17.74
CA GLN A 116 2.81 -2.71 -16.38
C GLN A 116 3.00 -1.68 -15.28
N GLU A 117 3.60 -0.53 -15.58
CA GLU A 117 3.79 0.55 -14.61
C GLU A 117 2.49 1.01 -13.94
N ASP A 118 1.40 0.92 -14.68
CA ASP A 118 0.07 1.32 -14.24
C ASP A 118 -0.72 0.20 -13.54
N ARG A 119 -0.14 -1.00 -13.41
CA ARG A 119 -0.80 -2.19 -12.82
C ARG A 119 -0.59 -2.36 -11.33
N CYS A 120 -0.02 -1.38 -10.66
CA CYS A 120 0.04 -1.39 -9.20
C CYS A 120 -1.36 -1.31 -8.61
N ILE A 121 -1.61 -2.17 -7.61
CA ILE A 121 -2.90 -2.15 -6.91
C ILE A 121 -3.03 -0.86 -6.12
N GLU A 122 -4.17 -0.20 -6.28
CA GLU A 122 -4.47 1.07 -5.64
C GLU A 122 -5.94 1.12 -5.21
N ILE A 123 -6.22 1.63 -4.02
CA ILE A 123 -7.56 1.94 -3.58
C ILE A 123 -7.94 3.30 -4.19
N LEU A 124 -8.83 3.28 -5.18
CA LEU A 124 -9.28 4.49 -5.86
C LEU A 124 -10.33 5.24 -5.05
N ASN A 125 -11.18 4.51 -4.35
CA ASN A 125 -12.24 5.07 -3.53
C ASN A 125 -12.57 4.15 -2.35
N ALA A 126 -12.69 4.74 -1.16
CA ALA A 126 -13.07 4.08 0.08
C ALA A 126 -14.15 4.91 0.82
N PRO A 127 -15.37 5.02 0.28
CA PRO A 127 -16.44 5.76 0.93
C PRO A 127 -17.14 4.93 2.02
N PRO A 128 -17.57 5.57 3.09
CA PRO A 128 -17.23 6.93 3.51
C PRO A 128 -15.79 6.97 4.06
N PRO A 129 -15.10 8.12 3.99
CA PRO A 129 -13.70 8.22 4.48
C PRO A 129 -13.60 8.14 6.01
N MET A 130 -14.73 8.12 6.68
CA MET A 130 -14.86 8.04 8.13
C MET A 130 -16.18 7.42 8.56
N PHE A 131 -16.23 6.81 9.73
CA PHE A 131 -17.48 6.35 10.32
C PHE A 131 -17.54 6.63 11.84
N HIS A 132 -18.75 6.75 12.36
CA HIS A 132 -19.00 6.86 13.79
C HIS A 132 -18.94 5.48 14.44
N VAL A 133 -18.43 5.39 15.67
CA VAL A 133 -18.25 4.12 16.42
C VAL A 133 -19.51 3.25 16.51
N SER A 134 -20.71 3.87 16.54
CA SER A 134 -21.99 3.15 16.61
C SER A 134 -22.56 2.75 15.24
N GLN A 135 -21.91 3.13 14.13
CA GLN A 135 -22.42 2.78 12.81
C GLN A 135 -22.08 1.32 12.46
N ASN A 136 -23.01 0.66 11.82
CA ASN A 136 -22.81 -0.61 11.14
C ASN A 136 -23.08 -0.37 9.65
N ILE A 137 -22.00 -0.14 8.89
CA ILE A 137 -22.07 0.22 7.48
C ILE A 137 -21.29 -0.79 6.63
N THR A 138 -21.71 -0.90 5.39
CA THR A 138 -20.98 -1.62 4.36
C THR A 138 -20.04 -0.66 3.65
N LEU A 139 -18.78 -1.06 3.50
CA LEU A 139 -17.72 -0.32 2.84
C LEU A 139 -17.49 -0.92 1.45
N ASN A 140 -17.68 -0.12 0.42
CA ASN A 140 -17.41 -0.52 -0.97
C ASN A 140 -16.06 0.09 -1.39
N LEU A 141 -15.01 -0.73 -1.40
CA LEU A 141 -13.69 -0.31 -1.83
C LEU A 141 -13.54 -0.53 -3.34
N THR A 142 -13.40 0.55 -4.08
CA THR A 142 -13.01 0.47 -5.49
C THR A 142 -11.49 0.34 -5.57
N ILE A 143 -11.01 -0.76 -6.16
CA ILE A 143 -9.59 -1.11 -6.16
C ILE A 143 -9.16 -1.42 -7.59
N LYS A 144 -8.18 -0.67 -8.06
CA LYS A 144 -7.57 -0.86 -9.37
C LYS A 144 -6.71 -2.13 -9.35
N ASP A 145 -6.79 -2.91 -10.41
CA ASP A 145 -5.95 -4.09 -10.70
C ASP A 145 -5.88 -5.16 -9.60
N LEU A 146 -6.87 -5.20 -8.70
CA LEU A 146 -6.98 -6.28 -7.71
C LEU A 146 -7.15 -7.62 -8.44
N PRO A 147 -6.27 -8.62 -8.23
CA PRO A 147 -6.42 -9.93 -8.85
C PRO A 147 -7.76 -10.58 -8.51
N ARG A 148 -8.41 -11.16 -9.52
CA ARG A 148 -9.70 -11.80 -9.38
C ARG A 148 -9.65 -13.19 -9.97
N ASP A 149 -9.97 -14.14 -9.15
CA ASP A 149 -10.09 -15.54 -9.48
C ASP A 149 -11.04 -16.14 -8.43
N ASP A 150 -11.84 -17.12 -8.76
CA ASP A 150 -12.78 -17.79 -7.84
C ASP A 150 -12.08 -18.42 -6.62
N ASN A 151 -10.79 -18.68 -6.75
CA ASN A 151 -9.96 -19.24 -5.67
C ASN A 151 -9.27 -18.21 -4.79
N ILE A 152 -9.38 -16.91 -5.12
CA ILE A 152 -8.73 -15.85 -4.36
C ILE A 152 -9.76 -15.22 -3.41
N SER A 153 -9.41 -15.16 -2.14
CA SER A 153 -10.25 -14.55 -1.11
C SER A 153 -9.49 -13.48 -0.34
N TYR A 154 -10.21 -12.46 0.09
CA TYR A 154 -9.68 -11.30 0.80
C TYR A 154 -10.39 -11.04 2.11
N ASN A 155 -9.69 -10.38 3.02
CA ASN A 155 -10.26 -9.72 4.19
C ASN A 155 -9.97 -8.21 4.11
N CYS A 156 -10.91 -7.40 4.61
CA CYS A 156 -10.57 -6.05 5.01
C CYS A 156 -9.88 -6.11 6.38
N VAL A 157 -8.80 -5.36 6.53
CA VAL A 157 -8.08 -5.24 7.79
C VAL A 157 -8.11 -3.79 8.27
N PHE A 158 -8.56 -3.60 9.50
CA PHE A 158 -8.57 -2.31 10.18
C PHE A 158 -7.44 -2.33 11.20
N SER A 159 -6.38 -1.58 10.94
CA SER A 159 -5.18 -1.52 11.79
C SER A 159 -5.21 -0.26 12.64
N PHE A 160 -5.09 -0.42 13.95
CA PHE A 160 -5.15 0.63 14.94
C PHE A 160 -3.74 1.08 15.37
N PRO A 161 -3.56 2.32 15.85
CA PRO A 161 -2.24 2.83 16.27
C PRO A 161 -1.58 2.06 17.40
N ASN A 162 -2.36 1.38 18.24
CA ASN A 162 -1.87 0.52 19.31
C ASN A 162 -1.35 -0.85 18.84
N GLY A 163 -1.43 -1.13 17.54
CA GLY A 163 -1.03 -2.39 16.94
C GLY A 163 -2.15 -3.43 16.80
N ASP A 164 -3.33 -3.17 17.37
CA ASP A 164 -4.47 -4.06 17.20
C ASP A 164 -4.95 -4.07 15.75
N GLN A 165 -5.48 -5.22 15.33
CA GLN A 165 -6.08 -5.40 14.01
C GLN A 165 -7.44 -6.10 14.14
N ILE A 166 -8.41 -5.63 13.36
CA ILE A 166 -9.70 -6.29 13.21
C ILE A 166 -9.87 -6.68 11.74
N LEU A 167 -10.18 -7.95 11.52
CA LEU A 167 -10.47 -8.49 10.20
C LEU A 167 -11.98 -8.54 9.96
N SER A 168 -12.38 -8.17 8.75
CA SER A 168 -13.75 -8.30 8.25
C SER A 168 -13.73 -9.05 6.92
N PRO A 169 -14.49 -10.13 6.77
CA PRO A 169 -14.57 -10.85 5.50
C PRO A 169 -14.97 -9.92 4.36
N ALA A 170 -14.29 -10.06 3.23
CA ALA A 170 -14.56 -9.28 2.04
C ALA A 170 -15.27 -10.11 0.98
N VAL A 171 -16.25 -9.49 0.32
CA VAL A 171 -16.92 -10.04 -0.85
C VAL A 171 -16.43 -9.33 -2.10
N GLN A 172 -15.94 -10.05 -3.09
CA GLN A 172 -15.48 -9.47 -4.34
C GLN A 172 -16.66 -9.02 -5.20
N TRP A 173 -16.52 -7.89 -5.87
CA TRP A 173 -17.43 -7.39 -6.89
C TRP A 173 -16.66 -6.83 -8.10
N SER A 174 -17.34 -6.36 -9.15
CA SER A 174 -16.71 -6.04 -10.44
C SER A 174 -15.57 -5.02 -10.38
N PHE A 175 -15.54 -4.13 -9.39
CA PHE A 175 -14.53 -3.05 -9.31
C PHE A 175 -13.73 -3.04 -8.01
N GLY A 176 -13.89 -4.06 -7.16
CA GLY A 176 -13.17 -4.10 -5.88
C GLY A 176 -13.73 -5.12 -4.92
N ILE A 177 -13.81 -4.73 -3.64
CA ILE A 177 -14.35 -5.56 -2.57
C ILE A 177 -15.35 -4.78 -1.71
N GLU A 178 -16.26 -5.54 -1.11
CA GLU A 178 -17.19 -5.06 -0.11
C GLU A 178 -16.86 -5.70 1.24
N CYS A 179 -16.83 -4.93 2.29
CA CYS A 179 -16.69 -5.42 3.66
C CYS A 179 -17.49 -4.57 4.65
N ARG A 180 -17.68 -5.08 5.86
CA ARG A 180 -18.34 -4.33 6.93
C ARG A 180 -17.30 -3.62 7.78
N ASN A 181 -17.66 -2.44 8.29
CA ASN A 181 -16.84 -1.78 9.30
C ASN A 181 -16.78 -2.63 10.58
N PRO A 182 -15.69 -2.55 11.36
CA PRO A 182 -15.54 -3.32 12.58
C PRO A 182 -16.51 -2.82 13.67
N ASN A 183 -16.96 -3.74 14.52
CA ASN A 183 -17.55 -3.34 15.78
C ASN A 183 -16.42 -2.94 16.74
N VAL A 184 -16.38 -1.65 17.08
CA VAL A 184 -15.34 -1.06 17.94
C VAL A 184 -15.81 -0.74 19.35
N GLU A 185 -17.05 -1.07 19.70
CA GLU A 185 -17.64 -0.76 21.01
C GLU A 185 -16.87 -1.40 22.19
N ASN A 186 -16.29 -2.57 21.95
CA ASN A 186 -15.54 -3.32 22.96
C ASN A 186 -14.03 -3.04 22.97
N LEU A 187 -13.56 -2.20 22.07
CA LEU A 187 -12.15 -1.81 22.05
C LEU A 187 -11.91 -0.76 23.12
N THR A 188 -11.04 -1.05 24.08
CA THR A 188 -10.50 -0.09 25.04
C THR A 188 -9.52 0.85 24.33
N LEU A 189 -10.01 1.50 23.29
CA LEU A 189 -9.23 2.46 22.56
C LEU A 189 -9.25 3.75 23.34
N ASP A 190 -8.07 4.25 23.70
CA ASP A 190 -7.90 5.62 24.17
C ASP A 190 -8.22 6.62 23.03
N PHE A 191 -9.41 6.45 22.44
CA PHE A 191 -9.94 7.30 21.41
C PHE A 191 -9.88 8.78 21.77
N TYR A 192 -9.55 9.10 22.99
CA TYR A 192 -10.39 10.06 23.65
C TYR A 192 -9.60 11.13 24.37
N SER A 193 -8.32 11.09 24.25
CA SER A 193 -7.51 12.21 24.67
C SER A 193 -7.79 13.41 23.78
N SER A 194 -8.91 14.10 23.99
CA SER A 194 -9.20 15.44 23.50
C SER A 194 -9.66 15.65 22.03
N LEU A 195 -9.41 14.74 21.09
CA LEU A 195 -9.70 14.99 19.67
C LEU A 195 -11.03 14.41 19.15
N GLY A 196 -11.59 13.40 19.84
CA GLY A 196 -12.86 12.77 19.46
C GLY A 196 -12.78 11.85 18.24
N PHE A 197 -11.57 11.58 17.72
CA PHE A 197 -11.35 10.68 16.61
C PHE A 197 -10.03 9.93 16.72
N ILE A 198 -9.91 8.86 15.95
CA ILE A 198 -8.69 8.08 15.79
C ILE A 198 -8.45 7.82 14.31
N ASN A 199 -7.21 8.03 13.87
CA ASN A 199 -6.77 7.64 12.55
C ASN A 199 -6.37 6.16 12.59
N ILE A 200 -6.92 5.39 11.67
CA ILE A 200 -6.62 3.98 11.46
C ILE A 200 -6.17 3.76 10.02
N SER A 201 -5.70 2.56 9.72
CA SER A 201 -5.47 2.13 8.35
C SER A 201 -6.52 1.10 7.97
N LEU A 202 -7.19 1.31 6.83
CA LEU A 202 -8.07 0.32 6.19
C LEU A 202 -7.30 -0.33 5.05
N GLY A 203 -7.11 -1.62 5.12
CA GLY A 203 -6.36 -2.36 4.14
C GLY A 203 -7.08 -3.58 3.58
N VAL A 204 -6.51 -4.15 2.54
CA VAL A 204 -6.92 -5.40 1.92
C VAL A 204 -5.84 -6.43 2.16
N LEU A 205 -6.19 -7.52 2.80
CA LEU A 205 -5.32 -8.62 3.15
C LEU A 205 -5.67 -9.85 2.31
N SER A 206 -4.66 -10.46 1.71
CA SER A 206 -4.81 -11.76 1.06
C SER A 206 -4.96 -12.85 2.10
N ILE A 207 -6.00 -13.67 2.01
CA ILE A 207 -6.17 -14.83 2.91
C ILE A 207 -5.12 -15.89 2.62
N GLU A 208 -4.69 -16.01 1.37
CA GLU A 208 -3.74 -17.02 0.90
C GLU A 208 -2.31 -16.81 1.45
N THR A 209 -1.88 -15.57 1.56
CA THR A 209 -0.51 -15.22 2.00
C THR A 209 -0.45 -14.52 3.34
N GLU A 210 -1.60 -14.16 3.90
CA GLU A 210 -1.73 -13.36 5.13
C GLU A 210 -0.98 -12.02 5.04
N GLN A 211 -0.75 -11.52 3.81
CA GLN A 211 -0.06 -10.26 3.58
C GLN A 211 -1.02 -9.13 3.22
N LEU A 212 -0.70 -7.95 3.74
CA LEU A 212 -1.39 -6.71 3.38
C LEU A 212 -1.00 -6.31 1.95
N ILE A 213 -1.98 -6.23 1.05
CA ILE A 213 -1.75 -5.91 -0.37
C ILE A 213 -1.74 -4.41 -0.59
N VAL A 214 -2.73 -3.71 -0.04
CA VAL A 214 -2.90 -2.27 -0.20
C VAL A 214 -3.64 -1.71 1.01
N SER A 215 -3.38 -0.46 1.35
CA SER A 215 -4.08 0.22 2.45
C SER A 215 -4.28 1.71 2.17
N THR A 216 -5.24 2.29 2.87
CA THR A 216 -5.54 3.72 2.83
C THR A 216 -5.81 4.24 4.24
N PRO A 217 -5.47 5.49 4.55
CA PRO A 217 -5.89 6.12 5.79
C PRO A 217 -7.40 6.13 5.93
N TYR A 218 -7.88 5.85 7.12
CA TYR A 218 -9.30 5.83 7.45
C TYR A 218 -9.51 6.41 8.85
N LEU A 219 -10.72 6.90 9.14
CA LEU A 219 -10.98 7.60 10.38
C LEU A 219 -12.21 7.04 11.09
N ILE A 220 -12.08 6.86 12.41
CA ILE A 220 -13.20 6.55 13.30
C ILE A 220 -13.39 7.73 14.25
N TYR A 221 -14.64 8.15 14.48
CA TYR A 221 -14.94 9.21 15.41
C TYR A 221 -16.04 8.83 16.38
N ASN A 222 -16.05 9.49 17.56
CA ASN A 222 -17.04 9.31 18.58
C ASN A 222 -17.57 10.68 19.07
N CYS A 223 -18.81 10.96 18.78
CA CYS A 223 -19.44 12.21 19.17
C CYS A 223 -19.48 12.41 20.68
N SER A 224 -19.62 11.35 21.47
CA SER A 224 -19.68 11.45 22.93
C SER A 224 -18.39 11.96 23.59
N SER A 225 -17.29 11.97 22.85
CA SER A 225 -16.02 12.55 23.31
C SER A 225 -16.04 14.08 23.37
N PHE A 226 -16.98 14.72 22.71
CA PHE A 226 -17.11 16.19 22.74
C PHE A 226 -18.00 16.60 23.92
N THR A 227 -17.39 17.13 24.96
CA THR A 227 -18.03 17.44 26.23
C THR A 227 -18.73 18.81 26.27
N ASN A 228 -18.62 19.61 25.20
CA ASN A 228 -19.31 20.90 25.12
C ASN A 228 -19.92 21.14 23.75
N CYS A 229 -20.96 21.99 23.71
CA CYS A 229 -21.73 22.28 22.51
C CYS A 229 -20.89 22.80 21.35
N THR A 230 -19.99 23.75 21.61
CA THR A 230 -19.14 24.36 20.55
C THR A 230 -18.28 23.31 19.86
N ARG A 231 -17.55 22.49 20.63
CA ARG A 231 -16.73 21.42 20.04
C ARG A 231 -17.57 20.38 19.32
N CYS A 232 -18.78 20.09 19.82
CA CYS A 232 -19.68 19.13 19.20
C CYS A 232 -20.17 19.61 17.83
N VAL A 233 -20.48 20.90 17.67
CA VAL A 233 -21.08 21.45 16.44
C VAL A 233 -20.05 22.06 15.48
N ASP A 234 -18.87 22.43 15.95
CA ASP A 234 -17.84 23.05 15.11
C ASP A 234 -16.89 22.06 14.44
N ASN A 235 -17.05 20.76 14.70
CA ASN A 235 -16.27 19.73 14.05
C ASN A 235 -16.81 19.38 12.64
N VAL A 236 -16.04 18.55 11.92
CA VAL A 236 -16.41 18.06 10.57
C VAL A 236 -17.22 16.76 10.59
N TYR A 237 -17.49 16.22 11.78
CA TYR A 237 -18.20 14.96 11.97
C TYR A 237 -19.72 15.18 12.00
N TRP A 238 -20.47 14.10 11.79
CA TRP A 238 -21.94 14.16 11.83
C TRP A 238 -22.46 14.11 13.27
N CYS A 239 -21.95 15.00 14.11
CA CYS A 239 -22.36 15.15 15.49
C CYS A 239 -23.40 16.24 15.66
N VAL A 240 -24.27 16.05 16.64
CA VAL A 240 -25.29 17.04 17.05
C VAL A 240 -25.29 17.18 18.55
N TRP A 241 -25.52 18.39 19.05
CA TRP A 241 -25.68 18.64 20.47
C TRP A 241 -27.15 18.52 20.87
N CYS A 242 -27.45 17.61 21.79
CA CYS A 242 -28.78 17.47 22.36
C CYS A 242 -28.94 18.43 23.54
N LEU A 243 -29.83 19.42 23.42
CA LEU A 243 -30.02 20.48 24.43
C LEU A 243 -30.57 19.91 25.75
N THR A 244 -31.54 19.01 25.66
CA THR A 244 -32.21 18.44 26.86
C THR A 244 -31.28 17.52 27.65
N GLU A 245 -30.46 16.79 26.97
CA GLU A 245 -29.56 15.81 27.59
C GLU A 245 -28.16 16.39 27.84
N ASN A 246 -27.91 17.62 27.36
CA ASN A 246 -26.64 18.33 27.48
C ASN A 246 -25.44 17.48 27.06
N LYS A 247 -25.57 16.73 25.94
CA LYS A 247 -24.54 15.85 25.41
C LYS A 247 -24.42 15.90 23.90
N CYS A 248 -23.22 15.61 23.41
CA CYS A 248 -22.93 15.42 22.00
C CYS A 248 -23.24 13.98 21.59
N GLN A 249 -23.95 13.80 20.51
CA GLN A 249 -24.30 12.48 19.99
C GLN A 249 -24.31 12.43 18.48
N TYR A 250 -24.33 11.23 17.92
CA TYR A 250 -24.41 11.04 16.49
C TYR A 250 -25.78 11.53 15.96
N LYS A 251 -25.80 12.07 14.76
CA LYS A 251 -26.99 12.77 14.20
C LYS A 251 -28.28 11.92 14.19
N THR A 252 -28.14 10.58 14.06
CA THR A 252 -29.29 9.66 14.05
C THR A 252 -29.73 9.22 15.43
N ASP A 253 -28.92 9.45 16.47
CA ASP A 253 -29.28 9.07 17.84
C ASP A 253 -30.52 9.83 18.30
N GLN A 254 -31.29 9.19 19.17
CA GLN A 254 -32.48 9.82 19.73
C GLN A 254 -32.10 10.94 20.71
N CYS A 255 -32.74 12.10 20.56
CA CYS A 255 -32.67 13.22 21.50
C CYS A 255 -34.09 13.58 21.86
N SER A 256 -34.39 13.65 23.14
CA SER A 256 -35.74 13.94 23.65
C SER A 256 -36.18 15.41 23.46
N GLY A 257 -35.31 16.27 22.96
CA GLY A 257 -35.56 17.67 22.74
C GLY A 257 -34.94 18.22 21.44
N GLU A 258 -34.64 19.51 21.43
CA GLU A 258 -34.05 20.18 20.29
C GLU A 258 -32.57 19.78 20.10
N LYS A 259 -32.19 19.60 18.84
CA LYS A 259 -30.81 19.34 18.40
C LYS A 259 -30.18 20.60 17.79
N VAL A 260 -29.00 20.96 18.27
CA VAL A 260 -28.15 21.97 17.63
C VAL A 260 -27.23 21.29 16.64
N LYS A 261 -27.29 21.69 15.39
CA LYS A 261 -26.45 21.18 14.31
C LYS A 261 -25.34 22.18 13.99
N SER A 262 -24.27 21.68 13.37
CA SER A 262 -23.20 22.53 12.84
C SER A 262 -23.73 23.53 11.83
N ARG A 263 -23.23 24.78 11.86
CA ARG A 263 -23.45 25.76 10.81
C ARG A 263 -22.78 25.41 9.47
N LYS A 264 -21.91 24.38 9.45
CA LYS A 264 -21.15 23.92 8.29
C LYS A 264 -21.87 22.84 7.48
N ASP A 265 -23.18 22.64 7.65
CA ASP A 265 -23.98 21.72 6.80
C ASP A 265 -23.85 22.02 5.29
N THR A 266 -23.40 23.23 4.91
CA THR A 266 -23.06 23.59 3.53
C THR A 266 -21.80 22.93 2.99
N TYR A 267 -20.84 22.57 3.84
CA TYR A 267 -19.61 21.89 3.39
C TYR A 267 -19.83 20.39 3.13
N GLN A 268 -20.75 19.76 3.83
CA GLN A 268 -21.06 18.34 3.66
C GLN A 268 -21.85 18.07 2.37
N GLN A 269 -22.66 19.02 1.89
CA GLN A 269 -23.29 18.92 0.57
C GLN A 269 -22.28 19.02 -0.58
N THR A 270 -21.16 19.69 -0.38
CA THR A 270 -20.09 19.79 -1.38
C THR A 270 -19.31 18.49 -1.49
N TYR A 271 -19.04 17.79 -0.38
CA TYR A 271 -18.38 16.47 -0.40
C TYR A 271 -19.27 15.40 -1.04
N ALA A 272 -20.58 15.41 -0.77
CA ALA A 272 -21.53 14.49 -1.41
C ALA A 272 -21.59 14.69 -2.93
N LYS A 273 -21.48 15.95 -3.41
CA LYS A 273 -21.45 16.28 -4.85
C LYS A 273 -20.15 15.86 -5.56
N TYR A 274 -19.03 15.73 -4.83
CA TYR A 274 -17.76 15.24 -5.41
C TYR A 274 -17.71 13.72 -5.55
N ILE A 275 -18.62 12.99 -4.89
CA ILE A 275 -18.70 11.52 -4.95
C ILE A 275 -19.74 11.07 -6.00
N GLU A 276 -20.68 11.93 -6.40
CA GLU A 276 -21.71 11.62 -7.41
C GLU A 276 -21.38 12.18 -8.82
N GLY A 277 -20.27 12.81 -9.05
CA GLY A 277 -19.74 13.29 -10.33
C GLY A 277 -18.50 12.51 -10.72
#